data_0705bda362dd547a38b7ece2689cbf4c
#
_entry.id   0705bda362dd547a38b7ece2689cbf4c
#
_cell.length_a   1.000
_cell.length_b   1.000
_cell.length_c   1.000
_cell.angle_alpha   90.00
_cell.angle_beta   90.00
_cell.angle_gamma   90.00
#
_symmetry.space_group_name_H-M   'P 1'
#
loop_
_entity.id
_entity.type
_entity.pdbx_description
1 polymer ?
#
loop_
_entity_poly.entity_id
_entity_poly.type
_entity_poly.pdbx_seq_one_letter_code
_entity_poly.pdbx_strand_id
1 'polypeptide(L)'
;SDRHMYQPGLLYVAFGEMMPDELYRDQKGLLEPSIDFHVDPVEKFELDSNKVITKAGKTYDYDILVIGTGSRVMPKKVPGLEEGAESFYTEEGAVQLFKKLREFEGGKIGIVVGVPHKCPIAPVEAVFALHEYFVKRGIRDKVEIKYNYPINRIHSIENVAKWAKPEFDRMGIIYETLFNVEEVDVENKVVKSLEGSEYAYDLLISVPEHHGMGVIEDNDLGTAGWIPTDRHSLTM
;
A
#
# COMPACT_ATOMS: atom_id res chain seq x y z
N SER A 1 -14.87 11.33 -5.62
CA SER A 1 -14.84 12.04 -4.33
C SER A 1 -14.61 13.53 -4.55
N ASP A 2 -15.22 14.36 -3.74
CA ASP A 2 -15.00 15.81 -3.67
C ASP A 2 -13.73 16.15 -2.86
N ARG A 3 -13.16 15.17 -2.17
CA ARG A 3 -11.92 15.30 -1.39
C ARG A 3 -10.76 14.59 -2.09
N HIS A 4 -9.66 15.29 -2.19
CA HIS A 4 -8.36 14.74 -2.58
C HIS A 4 -7.60 14.29 -1.34
N MET A 5 -7.14 13.04 -1.35
CA MET A 5 -6.26 12.52 -0.30
C MET A 5 -4.81 12.44 -0.80
N TYR A 6 -3.89 13.07 -0.08
CA TYR A 6 -2.45 12.93 -0.31
C TYR A 6 -1.98 11.58 0.27
N GLN A 7 -2.07 10.53 -0.51
CA GLN A 7 -1.78 9.16 -0.07
C GLN A 7 -0.35 8.94 0.49
N PRO A 8 0.71 9.53 -0.05
CA PRO A 8 2.05 9.40 0.55
C PRO A 8 2.12 9.88 2.00
N GLY A 9 1.27 10.83 2.39
CA GLY A 9 1.16 11.33 3.75
C GLY A 9 0.70 10.29 4.78
N LEU A 10 0.08 9.19 4.35
CA LEU A 10 -0.32 8.11 5.25
C LEU A 10 0.87 7.53 6.03
N LEU A 11 2.04 7.45 5.41
CA LEU A 11 3.25 7.01 6.09
C LEU A 11 3.66 8.01 7.19
N TYR A 12 3.56 9.32 6.94
CA TYR A 12 3.83 10.34 7.96
C TYR A 12 2.82 10.29 9.11
N VAL A 13 1.54 10.01 8.81
CA VAL A 13 0.52 9.79 9.86
C VAL A 13 0.88 8.59 10.72
N ALA A 14 1.32 7.48 10.11
CA ALA A 14 1.72 6.27 10.83
C ALA A 14 2.89 6.46 11.80
N PHE A 15 3.70 7.50 11.60
CA PHE A 15 4.82 7.87 12.48
C PHE A 15 4.57 9.15 13.30
N GLY A 16 3.37 9.73 13.21
CA GLY A 16 2.97 10.91 13.98
C GLY A 16 3.61 12.22 13.51
N GLU A 17 4.08 12.27 12.27
CA GLU A 17 4.69 13.45 11.64
C GLU A 17 3.68 14.30 10.86
N MET A 18 2.44 13.78 10.68
CA MET A 18 1.32 14.46 10.03
C MET A 18 0.01 14.08 10.74
N MET A 19 -0.89 15.03 10.87
CA MET A 19 -2.24 14.75 11.38
C MET A 19 -3.14 14.22 10.24
N PRO A 20 -4.12 13.34 10.53
CA PRO A 20 -4.99 12.75 9.50
C PRO A 20 -5.75 13.76 8.65
N ASP A 21 -6.20 14.87 9.24
CA ASP A 21 -6.93 15.93 8.54
C ASP A 21 -6.05 16.71 7.54
N GLU A 22 -4.74 16.74 7.75
CA GLU A 22 -3.79 17.37 6.82
C GLU A 22 -3.64 16.60 5.50
N LEU A 23 -4.07 15.31 5.46
CA LEU A 23 -4.07 14.50 4.24
C LEU A 23 -5.01 15.03 3.16
N TYR A 24 -5.99 15.86 3.51
CA TYR A 24 -7.10 16.18 2.63
C TYR A 24 -7.09 17.62 2.13
N ARG A 25 -7.52 17.75 0.88
CA ARG A 25 -7.81 19.04 0.22
C ARG A 25 -9.15 18.93 -0.50
N ASP A 26 -9.82 20.07 -0.73
CA ASP A 26 -10.95 20.13 -1.64
C ASP A 26 -10.49 19.83 -3.07
N GLN A 27 -11.08 18.79 -3.69
CA GLN A 27 -10.67 18.33 -5.02
C GLN A 27 -10.90 19.40 -6.07
N LYS A 28 -12.02 20.10 -6.01
CA LYS A 28 -12.37 21.14 -6.99
C LYS A 28 -11.39 22.32 -6.93
N GLY A 29 -10.92 22.66 -5.74
CA GLY A 29 -9.93 23.72 -5.55
C GLY A 29 -8.53 23.43 -6.10
N LEU A 30 -8.24 22.16 -6.42
CA LEU A 30 -6.98 21.74 -7.03
C LEU A 30 -7.03 21.67 -8.58
N LEU A 31 -8.21 21.86 -9.18
CA LEU A 31 -8.41 21.74 -10.60
C LEU A 31 -8.47 23.14 -11.26
N GLU A 32 -8.00 23.20 -12.50
CA GLU A 32 -8.16 24.41 -13.32
C GLU A 32 -9.65 24.73 -13.53
N PRO A 33 -10.04 26.01 -13.56
CA PRO A 33 -11.44 26.42 -13.69
C PRO A 33 -12.16 25.93 -14.97
N SER A 34 -11.41 25.56 -15.98
CA SER A 34 -11.93 25.03 -17.25
C SER A 34 -12.30 23.55 -17.20
N ILE A 35 -12.01 22.85 -16.10
CA ILE A 35 -12.28 21.42 -15.95
C ILE A 35 -13.68 21.24 -15.38
N ASP A 36 -14.55 20.54 -16.11
CA ASP A 36 -15.83 20.08 -15.62
C ASP A 36 -15.64 18.92 -14.66
N PHE A 37 -15.83 19.19 -13.37
CA PHE A 37 -15.64 18.22 -12.32
C PHE A 37 -16.98 17.65 -11.84
N HIS A 38 -17.12 16.34 -11.95
CA HIS A 38 -18.32 15.60 -11.52
C HIS A 38 -17.97 14.54 -10.47
N VAL A 39 -18.74 14.50 -9.37
CA VAL A 39 -18.64 13.46 -8.34
C VAL A 39 -19.73 12.43 -8.58
N ASP A 40 -19.45 11.48 -9.47
CA ASP A 40 -20.39 10.42 -9.82
C ASP A 40 -19.59 9.16 -10.21
N PRO A 41 -19.77 8.03 -9.51
CA PRO A 41 -19.03 6.83 -9.83
C PRO A 41 -19.33 6.32 -11.25
N VAL A 42 -18.31 5.94 -11.98
CA VAL A 42 -18.45 5.25 -13.26
C VAL A 42 -19.01 3.85 -13.01
N GLU A 43 -19.98 3.46 -13.82
CA GLU A 43 -20.57 2.13 -13.84
C GLU A 43 -20.16 1.32 -15.07
N LYS A 44 -20.13 1.97 -16.24
CA LYS A 44 -19.88 1.28 -17.50
C LYS A 44 -18.98 2.08 -18.44
N PHE A 45 -18.11 1.36 -19.14
CA PHE A 45 -17.33 1.87 -20.26
C PHE A 45 -17.84 1.26 -21.57
N GLU A 46 -18.34 2.07 -22.48
CA GLU A 46 -18.76 1.66 -23.83
C GLU A 46 -17.68 2.13 -24.82
N LEU A 47 -16.58 1.35 -24.88
CA LEU A 47 -15.38 1.74 -25.64
C LEU A 47 -15.67 1.87 -27.14
N ASP A 48 -16.50 1.00 -27.73
CA ASP A 48 -16.83 1.02 -29.15
C ASP A 48 -17.63 2.27 -29.58
N SER A 49 -18.35 2.88 -28.65
CA SER A 49 -19.15 4.08 -28.88
C SER A 49 -18.55 5.35 -28.25
N ASN A 50 -17.35 5.25 -27.66
CA ASN A 50 -16.64 6.34 -26.97
C ASN A 50 -17.50 6.98 -25.86
N LYS A 51 -18.10 6.15 -24.98
CA LYS A 51 -18.99 6.62 -23.91
C LYS A 51 -18.59 6.06 -22.57
N VAL A 52 -18.81 6.88 -21.54
CA VAL A 52 -18.76 6.48 -20.13
C VAL A 52 -20.12 6.72 -19.50
N ILE A 53 -20.64 5.71 -18.81
CA ILE A 53 -21.93 5.78 -18.12
C ILE A 53 -21.66 5.74 -16.61
N THR A 54 -22.30 6.63 -15.87
CA THR A 54 -22.17 6.72 -14.43
C THR A 54 -23.34 6.02 -13.70
N LYS A 55 -23.18 5.75 -12.41
CA LYS A 55 -24.23 5.17 -11.57
C LYS A 55 -25.49 6.02 -11.47
N ALA A 56 -25.38 7.35 -11.67
CA ALA A 56 -26.54 8.22 -11.76
C ALA A 56 -27.25 8.19 -13.14
N GLY A 57 -26.78 7.34 -14.07
CA GLY A 57 -27.33 7.18 -15.41
C GLY A 57 -26.92 8.30 -16.40
N LYS A 58 -25.95 9.13 -16.04
CA LYS A 58 -25.41 10.13 -16.97
C LYS A 58 -24.45 9.47 -17.95
N THR A 59 -24.45 9.96 -19.17
CA THR A 59 -23.55 9.51 -20.24
C THR A 59 -22.63 10.67 -20.63
N TYR A 60 -21.36 10.37 -20.76
CA TYR A 60 -20.33 11.29 -21.23
C TYR A 60 -19.67 10.71 -22.48
N ASP A 61 -19.69 11.48 -23.57
CA ASP A 61 -18.94 11.16 -24.79
C ASP A 61 -17.49 11.67 -24.64
N TYR A 62 -16.53 11.01 -25.30
CA TYR A 62 -15.14 11.41 -25.25
C TYR A 62 -14.41 11.15 -26.58
N ASP A 63 -13.40 11.95 -26.85
CA ASP A 63 -12.40 11.70 -27.90
C ASP A 63 -11.21 10.92 -27.35
N ILE A 64 -10.81 11.21 -26.12
CA ILE A 64 -9.73 10.52 -25.39
C ILE A 64 -10.23 10.20 -23.98
N LEU A 65 -10.09 8.93 -23.59
CA LEU A 65 -10.41 8.46 -22.25
C LEU A 65 -9.13 8.13 -21.48
N VAL A 66 -8.99 8.70 -20.29
CA VAL A 66 -7.94 8.32 -19.32
C VAL A 66 -8.59 7.66 -18.13
N ILE A 67 -8.27 6.40 -17.88
CA ILE A 67 -8.77 5.61 -16.76
C ILE A 67 -7.73 5.61 -15.64
N GLY A 68 -8.03 6.32 -14.55
CA GLY A 68 -7.14 6.47 -13.39
C GLY A 68 -7.86 6.11 -12.09
N THR A 69 -8.56 4.99 -12.04
CA THR A 69 -9.43 4.58 -10.92
C THR A 69 -8.67 4.17 -9.65
N GLY A 70 -7.36 3.99 -9.73
CA GLY A 70 -6.53 3.63 -8.59
C GLY A 70 -6.63 2.15 -8.18
N SER A 71 -6.32 1.87 -6.92
CA SER A 71 -6.27 0.50 -6.38
C SER A 71 -6.75 0.42 -4.94
N ARG A 72 -7.06 -0.80 -4.51
CA ARG A 72 -7.46 -1.15 -3.15
C ARG A 72 -6.54 -2.24 -2.59
N VAL A 73 -6.35 -2.24 -1.27
CA VAL A 73 -5.61 -3.30 -0.56
C VAL A 73 -6.50 -4.52 -0.36
N MET A 74 -5.90 -5.71 -0.38
CA MET A 74 -6.61 -7.00 -0.30
C MET A 74 -6.09 -7.86 0.86
N PRO A 75 -6.14 -7.40 2.13
CA PRO A 75 -5.59 -8.17 3.26
C PRO A 75 -6.29 -9.52 3.44
N LYS A 76 -7.58 -9.63 3.13
CA LYS A 76 -8.37 -10.88 3.26
C LYS A 76 -7.93 -12.02 2.32
N LYS A 77 -7.05 -11.75 1.35
CA LYS A 77 -6.51 -12.79 0.48
C LYS A 77 -5.53 -13.72 1.21
N VAL A 78 -4.97 -13.25 2.32
CA VAL A 78 -4.07 -14.03 3.17
C VAL A 78 -4.80 -14.29 4.50
N PRO A 79 -5.02 -15.55 4.88
CA PRO A 79 -5.67 -15.88 6.14
C PRO A 79 -4.98 -15.21 7.34
N GLY A 80 -5.76 -14.58 8.21
CA GLY A 80 -5.28 -13.92 9.42
C GLY A 80 -4.53 -12.60 9.22
N LEU A 81 -4.27 -12.15 7.98
CA LEU A 81 -3.49 -10.94 7.75
C LEU A 81 -4.25 -9.67 8.16
N GLU A 82 -5.56 -9.61 7.92
CA GLU A 82 -6.38 -8.44 8.29
C GLU A 82 -6.46 -8.26 9.80
N GLU A 83 -6.55 -9.36 10.54
CA GLU A 83 -6.69 -9.36 12.00
C GLU A 83 -5.34 -9.26 12.73
N GLY A 84 -4.27 -9.81 12.15
CA GLY A 84 -2.97 -9.96 12.79
C GLY A 84 -1.95 -8.89 12.44
N ALA A 85 -2.19 -8.05 11.45
CA ALA A 85 -1.23 -7.05 10.99
C ALA A 85 -1.82 -5.65 10.90
N GLU A 86 -1.02 -4.67 11.26
CA GLU A 86 -1.30 -3.25 11.00
C GLU A 86 -0.88 -2.87 9.59
N SER A 87 -1.45 -1.79 9.04
CA SER A 87 -1.07 -1.29 7.72
C SER A 87 -1.12 0.23 7.69
N PHE A 88 -0.29 0.84 6.84
CA PHE A 88 -0.29 2.29 6.61
C PHE A 88 -0.87 2.68 5.24
N TYR A 89 -1.65 1.80 4.62
CA TYR A 89 -2.25 2.06 3.29
C TYR A 89 -3.68 2.63 3.34
N THR A 90 -4.23 2.79 4.54
CA THR A 90 -5.49 3.50 4.80
C THR A 90 -5.29 4.49 5.93
N GLU A 91 -6.16 5.51 6.04
CA GLU A 91 -6.11 6.48 7.14
C GLU A 91 -6.29 5.80 8.50
N GLU A 92 -7.29 4.94 8.60
CA GLU A 92 -7.58 4.19 9.83
C GLU A 92 -6.39 3.30 10.24
N GLY A 93 -5.79 2.61 9.25
CA GLY A 93 -4.63 1.75 9.49
C GLY A 93 -3.41 2.55 9.94
N ALA A 94 -3.13 3.69 9.30
CA ALA A 94 -2.02 4.57 9.69
C ALA A 94 -2.18 5.11 11.12
N VAL A 95 -3.41 5.53 11.50
CA VAL A 95 -3.72 5.99 12.87
C VAL A 95 -3.57 4.86 13.89
N GLN A 96 -4.02 3.64 13.57
CA GLN A 96 -3.87 2.48 14.46
C GLN A 96 -2.40 2.08 14.60
N LEU A 97 -1.65 2.05 13.51
CA LEU A 97 -0.21 1.77 13.54
C LEU A 97 0.52 2.78 14.44
N PHE A 98 0.21 4.08 14.31
CA PHE A 98 0.80 5.10 15.18
C PHE A 98 0.53 4.84 16.66
N LYS A 99 -0.69 4.47 17.04
CA LYS A 99 -1.01 4.11 18.44
C LYS A 99 -0.17 2.91 18.92
N LYS A 100 -0.09 1.85 18.10
CA LYS A 100 0.72 0.68 18.42
C LYS A 100 2.20 1.01 18.58
N LEU A 101 2.76 1.84 17.69
CA LEU A 101 4.15 2.27 17.75
C LEU A 101 4.45 3.11 18.99
N ARG A 102 3.53 3.96 19.42
CA ARG A 102 3.68 4.76 20.65
C ARG A 102 3.73 3.89 21.91
N GLU A 103 2.95 2.83 21.94
CA GLU A 103 2.85 1.91 23.08
C GLU A 103 3.91 0.81 23.07
N PHE A 104 4.65 0.68 21.96
CA PHE A 104 5.64 -0.37 21.77
C PHE A 104 6.93 -0.05 22.54
N GLU A 105 7.28 -0.88 23.54
CA GLU A 105 8.44 -0.65 24.44
C GLU A 105 9.65 -1.56 24.11
N GLY A 106 9.48 -2.47 23.15
CA GLY A 106 10.52 -3.41 22.72
C GLY A 106 9.94 -4.71 22.20
N GLY A 107 10.74 -5.52 21.54
CA GLY A 107 10.32 -6.79 20.96
C GLY A 107 10.55 -6.85 19.44
N LYS A 108 9.81 -7.72 18.76
CA LYS A 108 10.00 -8.05 17.35
C LYS A 108 8.95 -7.39 16.48
N ILE A 109 9.40 -6.57 15.54
CA ILE A 109 8.53 -5.99 14.50
C ILE A 109 8.82 -6.71 13.18
N GLY A 110 7.80 -7.37 12.63
CA GLY A 110 7.83 -7.92 11.29
C GLY A 110 7.21 -6.97 10.29
N ILE A 111 7.82 -6.81 9.13
CA ILE A 111 7.21 -6.17 7.96
C ILE A 111 7.08 -7.22 6.89
N VAL A 112 5.88 -7.42 6.36
CA VAL A 112 5.59 -8.36 5.27
C VAL A 112 4.98 -7.64 4.08
N VAL A 113 5.39 -8.02 2.88
CA VAL A 113 4.99 -7.35 1.65
C VAL A 113 4.35 -8.32 0.68
N GLY A 114 3.11 -8.05 0.29
CA GLY A 114 2.42 -8.73 -0.79
C GLY A 114 2.68 -8.08 -2.15
N VAL A 115 2.54 -8.84 -3.22
CA VAL A 115 2.66 -8.36 -4.60
C VAL A 115 1.45 -8.77 -5.43
N PRO A 116 0.98 -7.93 -6.37
CA PRO A 116 1.48 -6.57 -6.66
C PRO A 116 1.08 -5.53 -5.60
N HIS A 117 1.87 -4.47 -5.47
CA HIS A 117 1.53 -3.29 -4.68
C HIS A 117 1.88 -2.00 -5.44
N LYS A 118 1.11 -0.94 -5.21
CA LYS A 118 1.21 0.29 -6.02
C LYS A 118 2.48 1.11 -5.80
N CYS A 119 3.07 1.04 -4.61
CA CYS A 119 4.24 1.84 -4.26
C CYS A 119 5.39 0.93 -3.79
N PRO A 120 6.38 0.66 -4.65
CA PRO A 120 7.47 -0.26 -4.28
C PRO A 120 8.45 0.32 -3.26
N ILE A 121 8.51 1.65 -3.10
CA ILE A 121 9.42 2.29 -2.14
C ILE A 121 8.84 2.37 -0.72
N ALA A 122 7.52 2.50 -0.56
CA ALA A 122 6.89 2.70 0.74
C ALA A 122 7.24 1.63 1.80
N PRO A 123 7.36 0.32 1.47
CA PRO A 123 7.81 -0.67 2.44
C PRO A 123 9.22 -0.42 2.95
N VAL A 124 10.13 0.01 2.07
CA VAL A 124 11.53 0.34 2.44
C VAL A 124 11.58 1.63 3.27
N GLU A 125 10.79 2.64 2.89
CA GLU A 125 10.64 3.87 3.68
C GLU A 125 10.11 3.58 5.09
N ALA A 126 9.14 2.67 5.21
CA ALA A 126 8.60 2.25 6.50
C ALA A 126 9.68 1.62 7.41
N VAL A 127 10.59 0.82 6.83
CA VAL A 127 11.73 0.24 7.57
C VAL A 127 12.65 1.34 8.11
N PHE A 128 13.02 2.31 7.27
CA PHE A 128 13.86 3.43 7.69
C PHE A 128 13.17 4.31 8.73
N ALA A 129 11.88 4.60 8.52
CA ALA A 129 11.08 5.37 9.47
C ALA A 129 10.96 4.67 10.84
N LEU A 130 10.76 3.34 10.86
CA LEU A 130 10.78 2.55 12.10
C LEU A 130 12.12 2.67 12.83
N HIS A 131 13.22 2.49 12.11
CA HIS A 131 14.56 2.64 12.70
C HIS A 131 14.71 4.02 13.35
N GLU A 132 14.46 5.08 12.60
CA GLU A 132 14.59 6.46 13.07
C GLU A 132 13.63 6.77 14.23
N TYR A 133 12.39 6.29 14.16
CA TYR A 133 11.39 6.47 15.22
C TYR A 133 11.87 5.89 16.56
N PHE A 134 12.41 4.68 16.57
CA PHE A 134 12.89 4.07 17.79
C PHE A 134 14.26 4.60 18.25
N VAL A 135 15.08 5.12 17.33
CA VAL A 135 16.29 5.89 17.69
C VAL A 135 15.88 7.17 18.44
N LYS A 136 14.91 7.93 17.91
CA LYS A 136 14.38 9.16 18.58
C LYS A 136 13.75 8.85 19.94
N ARG A 137 13.14 7.69 20.10
CA ARG A 137 12.59 7.23 21.39
C ARG A 137 13.65 6.68 22.36
N GLY A 138 14.89 6.49 21.94
CA GLY A 138 15.98 5.93 22.77
C GLY A 138 15.80 4.47 23.14
N ILE A 139 15.05 3.69 22.34
CA ILE A 139 14.79 2.25 22.58
C ILE A 139 15.11 1.37 21.36
N ARG A 140 15.87 1.89 20.37
CA ARG A 140 16.15 1.13 19.15
C ARG A 140 16.85 -0.20 19.41
N ASP A 141 17.66 -0.28 20.45
CA ASP A 141 18.37 -1.48 20.92
C ASP A 141 17.46 -2.57 21.50
N LYS A 142 16.25 -2.21 21.88
CA LYS A 142 15.21 -3.14 22.38
C LYS A 142 14.29 -3.67 21.27
N VAL A 143 14.43 -3.17 20.03
CA VAL A 143 13.52 -3.48 18.93
C VAL A 143 14.27 -4.23 17.83
N GLU A 144 13.86 -5.47 17.56
CA GLU A 144 14.24 -6.20 16.38
C GLU A 144 13.31 -5.81 15.23
N ILE A 145 13.86 -5.42 14.09
CA ILE A 145 13.10 -5.11 12.88
C ILE A 145 13.47 -6.13 11.81
N LYS A 146 12.49 -6.90 11.33
CA LYS A 146 12.67 -7.85 10.24
C LYS A 146 11.79 -7.50 9.05
N TYR A 147 12.41 -7.35 7.89
CA TYR A 147 11.77 -7.05 6.61
C TYR A 147 11.69 -8.30 5.75
N ASN A 148 10.49 -8.73 5.38
CA ASN A 148 10.24 -9.92 4.58
C ASN A 148 9.67 -9.51 3.22
N TYR A 149 10.36 -9.91 2.14
CA TYR A 149 10.01 -9.50 0.78
C TYR A 149 9.84 -10.71 -0.16
N PRO A 150 8.83 -10.72 -1.06
CA PRO A 150 8.43 -11.94 -1.76
C PRO A 150 9.34 -12.37 -2.91
N ILE A 151 10.22 -11.51 -3.42
CA ILE A 151 11.14 -11.88 -4.51
C ILE A 151 12.57 -12.08 -3.98
N ASN A 152 13.51 -12.46 -4.85
CA ASN A 152 14.91 -12.79 -4.51
C ASN A 152 15.79 -11.58 -4.13
N ARG A 153 15.22 -10.42 -3.85
CA ARG A 153 15.89 -9.18 -3.42
C ARG A 153 14.92 -8.32 -2.62
N ILE A 154 15.44 -7.37 -1.86
CA ILE A 154 14.65 -6.55 -0.92
C ILE A 154 13.80 -5.44 -1.58
N HIS A 155 13.84 -5.29 -2.90
CA HIS A 155 13.05 -4.32 -3.64
C HIS A 155 12.88 -4.75 -5.10
N SER A 156 11.75 -4.40 -5.74
CA SER A 156 11.47 -4.74 -7.14
C SER A 156 12.46 -4.13 -8.15
N ILE A 157 12.98 -2.94 -7.85
CA ILE A 157 14.00 -2.25 -8.66
C ILE A 157 15.39 -2.63 -8.12
N GLU A 158 16.22 -3.26 -8.96
CA GLU A 158 17.52 -3.80 -8.56
C GLU A 158 18.47 -2.74 -7.98
N ASN A 159 18.54 -1.56 -8.59
CA ASN A 159 19.42 -0.50 -8.11
C ASN A 159 19.02 0.02 -6.74
N VAL A 160 17.70 0.07 -6.44
CA VAL A 160 17.19 0.41 -5.10
C VAL A 160 17.57 -0.68 -4.11
N ALA A 161 17.41 -1.95 -4.47
CA ALA A 161 17.81 -3.07 -3.61
C ALA A 161 19.30 -3.04 -3.28
N LYS A 162 20.16 -2.77 -4.27
CA LYS A 162 21.61 -2.64 -4.09
C LYS A 162 22.00 -1.48 -3.17
N TRP A 163 21.27 -0.39 -3.24
CA TRP A 163 21.48 0.78 -2.38
C TRP A 163 20.97 0.53 -0.94
N ALA A 164 19.77 -0.01 -0.80
CA ALA A 164 19.12 -0.16 0.50
C ALA A 164 19.75 -1.27 1.37
N LYS A 165 20.29 -2.34 0.74
CA LYS A 165 20.85 -3.47 1.47
C LYS A 165 21.96 -3.09 2.45
N PRO A 166 23.03 -2.35 2.05
CA PRO A 166 24.07 -1.90 2.99
C PRO A 166 23.52 -1.01 4.11
N GLU A 167 22.49 -0.21 3.83
CA GLU A 167 21.82 0.61 4.85
C GLU A 167 21.06 -0.24 5.87
N PHE A 168 20.37 -1.30 5.40
CA PHE A 168 19.73 -2.26 6.31
C PHE A 168 20.76 -2.92 7.23
N ASP A 169 21.88 -3.39 6.66
CA ASP A 169 22.97 -4.00 7.41
C ASP A 169 23.53 -3.01 8.47
N ARG A 170 23.77 -1.75 8.09
CA ARG A 170 24.27 -0.68 8.98
C ARG A 170 23.29 -0.37 10.14
N MET A 171 21.98 -0.45 9.89
CA MET A 171 20.93 -0.16 10.87
C MET A 171 20.56 -1.38 11.72
N GLY A 172 21.16 -2.54 11.46
CA GLY A 172 20.80 -3.78 12.13
C GLY A 172 19.38 -4.25 11.80
N ILE A 173 18.97 -4.05 10.54
CA ILE A 173 17.68 -4.54 10.03
C ILE A 173 17.90 -5.95 9.47
N ILE A 174 17.14 -6.89 9.98
CA ILE A 174 17.13 -8.25 9.45
C ILE A 174 16.21 -8.26 8.22
N TYR A 175 16.58 -8.99 7.19
CA TYR A 175 15.69 -9.16 6.03
C TYR A 175 15.72 -10.59 5.51
N GLU A 176 14.60 -11.01 4.98
CA GLU A 176 14.44 -12.29 4.28
C GLU A 176 13.77 -12.05 2.93
N THR A 177 14.32 -12.67 1.91
CA THR A 177 13.80 -12.64 0.54
C THR A 177 13.17 -13.96 0.18
N LEU A 178 12.33 -14.00 -0.86
CA LEU A 178 11.50 -15.16 -1.16
C LEU A 178 10.61 -15.55 0.02
N PHE A 179 9.97 -14.56 0.62
CA PHE A 179 9.02 -14.73 1.70
C PHE A 179 7.63 -14.32 1.21
N ASN A 180 6.92 -15.24 0.57
CA ASN A 180 5.54 -15.04 0.15
C ASN A 180 4.61 -15.43 1.31
N VAL A 181 3.88 -14.48 1.84
CA VAL A 181 3.02 -14.73 3.02
C VAL A 181 1.92 -15.73 2.65
N GLU A 182 1.87 -16.84 3.38
CA GLU A 182 0.84 -17.87 3.28
C GLU A 182 -0.31 -17.62 4.25
N GLU A 183 0.04 -17.42 5.53
CA GLU A 183 -0.93 -17.14 6.59
C GLU A 183 -0.30 -16.35 7.74
N VAL A 184 -1.14 -15.75 8.56
CA VAL A 184 -0.80 -15.16 9.86
C VAL A 184 -1.55 -15.90 10.95
N ASP A 185 -0.83 -16.63 11.78
CA ASP A 185 -1.36 -17.23 13.00
C ASP A 185 -1.48 -16.13 14.07
N VAL A 186 -2.66 -15.57 14.19
CA VAL A 186 -2.93 -14.41 15.06
C VAL A 186 -2.82 -14.80 16.53
N GLU A 187 -3.21 -16.01 16.89
CA GLU A 187 -3.22 -16.50 18.28
C GLU A 187 -1.79 -16.68 18.80
N ASN A 188 -0.92 -17.29 17.98
CA ASN A 188 0.47 -17.55 18.33
C ASN A 188 1.41 -16.41 17.92
N LYS A 189 0.92 -15.40 17.21
CA LYS A 189 1.69 -14.27 16.65
C LYS A 189 2.84 -14.74 15.78
N VAL A 190 2.55 -15.60 14.81
CA VAL A 190 3.52 -16.12 13.83
C VAL A 190 3.03 -15.85 12.43
N VAL A 191 3.88 -15.28 11.58
CA VAL A 191 3.64 -15.22 10.14
C VAL A 191 4.41 -16.33 9.45
N LYS A 192 3.74 -17.01 8.50
CA LYS A 192 4.30 -18.12 7.72
C LYS A 192 4.38 -17.77 6.24
N SER A 193 5.39 -18.30 5.57
CA SER A 193 5.56 -18.17 4.14
C SER A 193 5.30 -19.48 3.40
N LEU A 194 4.92 -19.35 2.12
CA LEU A 194 4.77 -20.50 1.19
C LEU A 194 6.08 -21.29 1.03
N GLU A 195 7.23 -20.67 1.29
CA GLU A 195 8.54 -21.31 1.23
C GLU A 195 8.89 -22.10 2.51
N GLY A 196 8.01 -22.07 3.52
CA GLY A 196 8.18 -22.79 4.77
C GLY A 196 8.95 -22.06 5.85
N SER A 197 9.22 -20.76 5.66
CA SER A 197 9.78 -19.92 6.72
C SER A 197 8.70 -19.42 7.67
N GLU A 198 9.08 -19.26 8.94
CA GLU A 198 8.20 -18.70 9.98
C GLU A 198 8.90 -17.55 10.71
N TYR A 199 8.12 -16.57 11.16
CA TYR A 199 8.63 -15.49 11.99
C TYR A 199 7.62 -15.12 13.08
N ALA A 200 8.05 -15.25 14.34
CA ALA A 200 7.28 -14.80 15.48
C ALA A 200 7.45 -13.30 15.69
N TYR A 201 6.37 -12.58 15.95
CA TYR A 201 6.36 -11.13 16.08
C TYR A 201 5.60 -10.65 17.32
N ASP A 202 5.93 -9.45 17.79
CA ASP A 202 5.12 -8.71 18.78
C ASP A 202 4.21 -7.70 18.07
N LEU A 203 4.69 -7.10 16.98
CA LEU A 203 3.93 -6.25 16.07
C LEU A 203 4.22 -6.65 14.62
N LEU A 204 3.18 -6.92 13.83
CA LEU A 204 3.28 -7.18 12.40
C LEU A 204 2.74 -5.99 11.63
N ILE A 205 3.52 -5.51 10.66
CA ILE A 205 3.13 -4.47 9.70
C ILE A 205 3.02 -5.10 8.33
N SER A 206 1.94 -4.87 7.64
CA SER A 206 1.66 -5.46 6.34
C SER A 206 1.53 -4.40 5.26
N VAL A 207 2.14 -4.68 4.11
CA VAL A 207 1.77 -4.12 2.82
C VAL A 207 1.00 -5.18 2.06
N PRO A 208 -0.33 -5.21 2.14
CA PRO A 208 -1.13 -6.24 1.49
C PRO A 208 -0.99 -6.18 -0.03
N GLU A 209 -1.32 -7.26 -0.71
CA GLU A 209 -1.52 -7.25 -2.16
C GLU A 209 -2.56 -6.18 -2.55
N HIS A 210 -2.32 -5.49 -3.66
CA HIS A 210 -3.24 -4.50 -4.21
C HIS A 210 -3.94 -5.04 -5.44
N HIS A 211 -5.23 -4.78 -5.53
CA HIS A 211 -6.02 -4.95 -6.75
C HIS A 211 -6.44 -3.58 -7.28
N GLY A 212 -6.67 -3.49 -8.57
CA GLY A 212 -7.36 -2.35 -9.16
C GLY A 212 -8.82 -2.27 -8.71
N MET A 213 -9.55 -1.27 -9.17
CA MET A 213 -10.95 -1.10 -8.78
C MET A 213 -11.87 -2.07 -9.52
N GLY A 214 -12.93 -2.54 -8.84
CA GLY A 214 -13.86 -3.53 -9.36
C GLY A 214 -14.56 -3.12 -10.67
N VAL A 215 -14.78 -1.82 -10.88
CA VAL A 215 -15.36 -1.31 -12.14
C VAL A 215 -14.56 -1.75 -13.39
N ILE A 216 -13.29 -2.04 -13.26
CA ILE A 216 -12.46 -2.55 -14.36
C ILE A 216 -12.79 -4.00 -14.66
N GLU A 217 -12.95 -4.83 -13.63
CA GLU A 217 -13.35 -6.24 -13.77
C GLU A 217 -14.80 -6.36 -14.23
N ASP A 218 -15.70 -5.55 -13.67
CA ASP A 218 -17.12 -5.51 -14.00
C ASP A 218 -17.39 -5.14 -15.49
N ASN A 219 -16.40 -4.52 -16.13
CA ASN A 219 -16.43 -4.13 -17.55
C ASN A 219 -15.49 -4.96 -18.44
N ASP A 220 -14.95 -6.07 -17.96
CA ASP A 220 -14.03 -6.96 -18.71
C ASP A 220 -12.80 -6.25 -19.28
N LEU A 221 -12.33 -5.17 -18.64
CA LEU A 221 -11.19 -4.36 -19.12
C LEU A 221 -9.83 -4.87 -18.63
N GLY A 222 -9.83 -5.87 -17.73
CA GLY A 222 -8.58 -6.38 -17.19
C GLY A 222 -8.76 -7.46 -16.13
N THR A 223 -7.65 -7.82 -15.50
CA THR A 223 -7.60 -8.88 -14.49
C THR A 223 -7.25 -8.30 -13.13
N ALA A 224 -7.94 -8.73 -12.06
CA ALA A 224 -7.77 -8.20 -10.70
C ALA A 224 -7.89 -6.65 -10.65
N GLY A 225 -8.73 -6.08 -11.52
CA GLY A 225 -8.94 -4.64 -11.65
C GLY A 225 -7.79 -3.87 -12.32
N TRP A 226 -6.80 -4.55 -12.87
CA TRP A 226 -5.68 -3.96 -13.59
C TRP A 226 -5.88 -4.06 -15.10
N ILE A 227 -5.78 -2.94 -15.82
CA ILE A 227 -5.87 -2.87 -17.28
C ILE A 227 -4.48 -3.20 -17.86
N PRO A 228 -4.37 -4.22 -18.74
CA PRO A 228 -3.15 -4.46 -19.50
C PRO A 228 -2.85 -3.23 -20.36
N THR A 229 -1.67 -2.64 -20.16
CA THR A 229 -1.34 -1.35 -20.74
C THR A 229 0.05 -1.41 -21.38
N ASP A 230 0.20 -0.92 -22.62
CA ASP A 230 1.50 -0.77 -23.24
C ASP A 230 2.35 0.23 -22.44
N ARG A 231 3.58 -0.18 -22.10
CA ARG A 231 4.44 0.59 -21.21
C ARG A 231 4.90 1.94 -21.79
N HIS A 232 4.94 2.07 -23.11
CA HIS A 232 5.49 3.24 -23.80
C HIS A 232 4.40 4.23 -24.20
N SER A 233 3.27 3.73 -24.70
CA SER A 233 2.14 4.54 -25.15
C SER A 233 1.10 4.78 -24.07
N LEU A 234 1.08 3.95 -23.01
CA LEU A 234 0.06 3.92 -21.95
C LEU A 234 -1.36 3.60 -22.47
N THR A 235 -1.45 2.99 -23.64
CA THR A 235 -2.72 2.53 -24.24
C THR A 235 -3.00 1.07 -23.97
N MET A 236 -4.28 0.70 -24.04
CA MET A 236 -4.74 -0.68 -24.04
C MET A 236 -4.41 -1.37 -25.35
#